data_d32e51b6dded1073912b93298e253afc
#
_entry.id   d32e51b6dded1073912b93298e253afc
#
_cell.length_a   1.000
_cell.length_b   1.000
_cell.length_c   1.000
_cell.angle_alpha   90.00
_cell.angle_beta   90.00
_cell.angle_gamma   90.00
#
_symmetry.space_group_name_H-M   'P 1'
#
loop_
_entity.id
_entity.type
_entity.pdbx_description
1 polymer ?
#
loop_
_entity_poly.entity_id
_entity_poly.type
_entity_poly.pdbx_seq_one_letter_code
_entity_poly.pdbx_strand_id
1 'polypeptide(L)'
;EGLRIGDPYAEKVLDPWNDPYIPSSVYPNLKPFPVDRTNYPVSVFQIDEPDYTWQTGSSYQRPEQEDLVVYELLIRDFDERRTYQSVIDRLPYLTSLGVNAIELMPVMEFEGNESWGYNPMFFMAPDKYYGTKNDLKMLIDSCHQRGIAVIMDIVLNHAFGLNSMVRMYFDASSGQPTAQNPWFNQVPKHEFNVGYDFNHESEDTKYFARRVLQHWVSEYKIDGYRFDLSKGLTQKNTLGNVAAMAQYDQSRINIISRLKNDVHQIDPGAYIILEHFADNPEEVELASRGFMLWGNENHQYNEATMGYSSNLSGVYHANRNFASKHLVGYMESHDEERLMFKNSNYGN
;
A
#
# COMPACT_ATOMS: atom_id res chain seq x y z
N GLU A 1 5.13 -25.90 -25.21
CA GLU A 1 5.86 -24.66 -25.08
C GLU A 1 5.55 -24.05 -23.70
N GLY A 2 6.58 -23.59 -22.98
CA GLY A 2 6.41 -23.00 -21.64
C GLY A 2 5.73 -21.63 -21.69
N LEU A 3 4.99 -21.30 -20.63
CA LEU A 3 4.42 -19.97 -20.43
C LEU A 3 5.56 -18.95 -20.27
N ARG A 4 5.51 -17.85 -20.99
CA ARG A 4 6.43 -16.72 -20.80
C ARG A 4 5.82 -15.79 -19.77
N ILE A 5 6.61 -15.42 -18.76
CA ILE A 5 6.21 -14.54 -17.66
C ILE A 5 7.31 -13.53 -17.38
N GLY A 6 6.95 -12.40 -16.81
CA GLY A 6 7.90 -11.44 -16.26
C GLY A 6 8.55 -11.97 -14.98
N ASP A 7 9.70 -11.42 -14.62
CA ASP A 7 10.33 -11.66 -13.32
C ASP A 7 9.48 -11.01 -12.21
N PRO A 8 9.01 -11.75 -11.19
CA PRO A 8 8.22 -11.17 -10.09
C PRO A 8 8.96 -10.12 -9.27
N TYR A 9 10.30 -10.06 -9.37
CA TYR A 9 11.15 -9.07 -8.70
C TYR A 9 11.55 -7.91 -9.63
N ALA A 10 10.88 -7.75 -10.78
CA ALA A 10 11.19 -6.68 -11.71
C ALA A 10 10.90 -5.31 -11.11
N GLU A 11 11.84 -4.38 -11.29
CA GLU A 11 11.74 -2.97 -10.91
C GLU A 11 11.25 -2.07 -12.06
N LYS A 12 11.21 -2.64 -13.27
CA LYS A 12 10.66 -2.03 -14.48
C LYS A 12 9.96 -3.09 -15.30
N VAL A 13 8.82 -2.73 -15.86
CA VAL A 13 8.01 -3.63 -16.67
C VAL A 13 7.47 -2.92 -17.90
N LEU A 14 7.06 -3.71 -18.92
CA LEU A 14 6.27 -3.22 -20.05
C LEU A 14 4.96 -3.98 -20.08
N ASP A 15 3.88 -3.24 -20.30
CA ASP A 15 2.52 -3.75 -20.38
C ASP A 15 1.96 -3.51 -21.81
N PRO A 16 1.58 -4.56 -22.54
CA PRO A 16 1.11 -4.41 -23.92
C PRO A 16 -0.22 -3.66 -24.03
N TRP A 17 -1.01 -3.62 -22.97
CA TRP A 17 -2.36 -3.06 -23.01
C TRP A 17 -2.45 -1.62 -22.52
N ASN A 18 -1.58 -1.22 -21.58
CA ASN A 18 -1.69 0.05 -20.88
C ASN A 18 -0.58 1.04 -21.24
N ASP A 19 0.64 0.57 -21.51
CA ASP A 19 1.78 1.42 -21.91
C ASP A 19 1.49 2.32 -23.14
N PRO A 20 0.73 1.87 -24.18
CA PRO A 20 0.40 2.73 -25.32
C PRO A 20 -0.39 4.01 -24.96
N TYR A 21 -1.00 4.06 -23.81
CA TYR A 21 -1.79 5.20 -23.32
C TYR A 21 -1.02 6.10 -22.35
N ILE A 22 0.24 5.78 -22.05
CA ILE A 22 1.09 6.61 -21.19
C ILE A 22 1.75 7.70 -22.05
N PRO A 23 1.49 8.98 -21.77
CA PRO A 23 2.09 10.08 -22.54
C PRO A 23 3.62 10.10 -22.36
N SER A 24 4.35 10.42 -23.43
CA SER A 24 5.81 10.59 -23.38
C SER A 24 6.27 11.73 -22.47
N SER A 25 5.39 12.66 -22.14
CA SER A 25 5.62 13.71 -21.14
C SER A 25 5.61 13.16 -19.70
N VAL A 26 4.93 12.05 -19.45
CA VAL A 26 4.88 11.36 -18.16
C VAL A 26 6.00 10.34 -18.03
N TYR A 27 6.19 9.50 -19.05
CA TYR A 27 7.24 8.51 -19.06
C TYR A 27 8.11 8.65 -20.33
N PRO A 28 9.14 9.50 -20.32
CA PRO A 28 10.02 9.68 -21.45
C PRO A 28 10.77 8.40 -21.82
N ASN A 29 10.92 8.13 -23.12
CA ASN A 29 11.69 7.00 -23.64
C ASN A 29 11.19 5.61 -23.17
N LEU A 30 9.89 5.47 -22.89
CA LEU A 30 9.30 4.17 -22.64
C LEU A 30 9.61 3.25 -23.82
N LYS A 31 10.18 2.08 -23.53
CA LYS A 31 10.54 1.11 -24.56
C LYS A 31 9.27 0.55 -25.22
N PRO A 32 9.31 0.28 -26.53
CA PRO A 32 8.21 -0.40 -27.19
C PRO A 32 8.06 -1.84 -26.65
N PHE A 33 6.82 -2.25 -26.46
CA PHE A 33 6.52 -3.62 -26.04
C PHE A 33 6.92 -4.62 -27.14
N PRO A 34 7.57 -5.75 -26.81
CA PRO A 34 8.04 -6.75 -27.77
C PRO A 34 6.89 -7.67 -28.26
N VAL A 35 5.99 -7.15 -29.08
CA VAL A 35 4.76 -7.83 -29.57
C VAL A 35 5.02 -9.15 -30.31
N ASP A 36 6.23 -9.34 -30.85
CA ASP A 36 6.66 -10.57 -31.54
C ASP A 36 7.07 -11.69 -30.56
N ARG A 37 7.18 -11.41 -29.29
CA ARG A 37 7.69 -12.32 -28.26
C ARG A 37 6.62 -12.85 -27.33
N THR A 38 5.70 -12.00 -26.91
CA THR A 38 4.64 -12.32 -25.96
C THR A 38 3.53 -11.28 -26.05
N ASN A 39 2.39 -11.59 -25.49
CA ASN A 39 1.26 -10.68 -25.28
C ASN A 39 0.97 -10.43 -23.77
N TYR A 40 1.93 -10.73 -22.90
CA TYR A 40 1.81 -10.51 -21.45
C TYR A 40 2.92 -9.58 -20.96
N PRO A 41 2.72 -8.89 -19.83
CA PRO A 41 3.73 -7.99 -19.26
C PRO A 41 5.10 -8.64 -19.14
N VAL A 42 6.14 -7.87 -19.43
CA VAL A 42 7.54 -8.32 -19.44
C VAL A 42 8.40 -7.46 -18.54
N SER A 43 9.40 -8.07 -17.92
CA SER A 43 10.42 -7.37 -17.16
C SER A 43 11.39 -6.63 -18.06
N VAL A 44 11.81 -5.44 -17.64
CA VAL A 44 12.91 -4.69 -18.26
C VAL A 44 14.11 -4.75 -17.33
N PHE A 45 15.21 -5.29 -17.84
CA PHE A 45 16.49 -5.24 -17.17
C PHE A 45 17.36 -4.16 -17.81
N GLN A 46 17.90 -3.27 -17.00
CA GLN A 46 18.78 -2.20 -17.44
C GLN A 46 20.13 -2.33 -16.75
N ILE A 47 21.21 -2.38 -17.57
CA ILE A 47 22.59 -2.36 -17.10
C ILE A 47 23.05 -0.91 -17.00
N ASP A 48 23.85 -0.59 -16.00
CA ASP A 48 24.46 0.73 -15.77
C ASP A 48 23.41 1.86 -15.69
N GLU A 49 22.26 1.59 -15.06
CA GLU A 49 21.31 2.64 -14.73
C GLU A 49 21.93 3.58 -13.70
N PRO A 50 22.00 4.91 -13.98
CA PRO A 50 22.54 5.85 -13.01
C PRO A 50 21.72 5.87 -11.73
N ASP A 51 22.40 5.82 -10.58
CA ASP A 51 21.75 5.98 -9.28
C ASP A 51 21.13 7.37 -9.14
N TYR A 52 19.98 7.43 -8.47
CA TYR A 52 19.37 8.71 -8.11
C TYR A 52 20.23 9.40 -7.04
N THR A 53 20.54 10.69 -7.27
CA THR A 53 21.32 11.48 -6.32
C THR A 53 20.39 12.19 -5.34
N TRP A 54 20.28 11.64 -4.13
CA TRP A 54 19.47 12.21 -3.05
C TRP A 54 20.01 13.56 -2.59
N GLN A 55 19.14 14.57 -2.52
CA GLN A 55 19.50 15.93 -2.13
C GLN A 55 19.41 16.17 -0.63
N THR A 56 18.48 15.48 0.04
CA THR A 56 18.20 15.65 1.47
C THR A 56 19.35 15.12 2.35
N GLY A 57 20.03 14.08 1.92
CA GLY A 57 21.16 13.51 2.67
C GLY A 57 20.79 13.08 4.08
N SER A 58 21.68 13.35 5.06
CA SER A 58 21.47 13.02 6.47
C SER A 58 20.78 14.13 7.28
N SER A 59 20.35 15.21 6.65
CA SER A 59 19.70 16.33 7.34
C SER A 59 18.23 16.09 7.64
N TYR A 60 17.61 15.15 6.95
CA TYR A 60 16.22 14.78 7.21
C TYR A 60 16.06 14.10 8.57
N GLN A 61 15.08 14.57 9.32
CA GLN A 61 14.65 13.95 10.54
C GLN A 61 13.17 13.63 10.39
N ARG A 62 12.86 12.35 10.50
CA ARG A 62 11.48 11.86 10.47
C ARG A 62 10.69 12.49 11.62
N PRO A 63 9.44 12.93 11.40
CA PRO A 63 8.55 13.37 12.47
C PRO A 63 8.39 12.29 13.55
N GLU A 64 8.18 12.72 14.80
CA GLU A 64 7.85 11.77 15.86
C GLU A 64 6.47 11.14 15.61
N GLN A 65 6.30 9.88 15.99
CA GLN A 65 5.09 9.13 15.72
C GLN A 65 3.82 9.78 16.30
N GLU A 66 3.94 10.38 17.48
CA GLU A 66 2.84 11.09 18.14
C GLU A 66 2.45 12.43 17.52
N ASP A 67 3.31 12.99 16.68
CA ASP A 67 3.12 14.30 16.05
C ASP A 67 2.65 14.19 14.59
N LEU A 68 2.38 12.97 14.11
CA LEU A 68 1.99 12.74 12.71
C LEU A 68 0.65 13.38 12.38
N VAL A 69 0.64 14.20 11.33
CA VAL A 69 -0.52 14.68 10.61
C VAL A 69 -0.47 14.11 9.20
N VAL A 70 -1.21 13.01 9.01
CA VAL A 70 -1.15 12.21 7.79
C VAL A 70 -2.17 12.69 6.78
N TYR A 71 -1.74 12.85 5.52
CA TYR A 71 -2.59 13.11 4.38
C TYR A 71 -2.54 11.91 3.43
N GLU A 72 -3.64 11.15 3.34
CA GLU A 72 -3.80 10.08 2.36
C GLU A 72 -3.96 10.68 0.96
N LEU A 73 -3.20 10.19 -0.02
CA LEU A 73 -3.11 10.80 -1.34
C LEU A 73 -3.12 9.76 -2.46
N LEU A 74 -4.12 9.84 -3.33
CA LEU A 74 -4.13 9.14 -4.62
C LEU A 74 -3.59 10.09 -5.70
N ILE A 75 -2.45 9.76 -6.29
CA ILE A 75 -1.77 10.61 -7.28
C ILE A 75 -2.69 10.91 -8.47
N ARG A 76 -3.45 9.89 -8.93
CA ARG A 76 -4.40 10.02 -10.04
C ARG A 76 -5.44 11.15 -9.82
N ASP A 77 -5.93 11.30 -8.59
CA ASP A 77 -7.07 12.17 -8.29
C ASP A 77 -6.67 13.48 -7.58
N PHE A 78 -5.38 13.62 -7.21
CA PHE A 78 -4.90 14.78 -6.47
C PHE A 78 -4.70 16.04 -7.34
N ASP A 79 -4.22 15.87 -8.57
CA ASP A 79 -4.03 16.96 -9.54
C ASP A 79 -4.37 16.44 -10.95
N GLU A 80 -4.89 17.29 -11.82
CA GLU A 80 -5.31 16.91 -13.17
C GLU A 80 -4.19 16.30 -14.04
N ARG A 81 -2.93 16.59 -13.73
CA ARG A 81 -1.75 16.05 -14.44
C ARG A 81 -1.44 14.61 -14.04
N ARG A 82 -1.92 14.13 -12.89
CA ARG A 82 -1.83 12.74 -12.42
C ARG A 82 -0.39 12.19 -12.33
N THR A 83 0.58 13.01 -11.92
CA THR A 83 1.99 12.64 -11.92
C THR A 83 2.67 12.87 -10.57
N TYR A 84 3.79 12.19 -10.32
CA TYR A 84 4.66 12.48 -9.16
C TYR A 84 5.08 13.95 -9.14
N GLN A 85 5.40 14.53 -10.31
CA GLN A 85 5.77 15.95 -10.41
C GLN A 85 4.64 16.89 -9.96
N SER A 86 3.41 16.54 -10.27
CA SER A 86 2.26 17.36 -9.87
C SER A 86 2.07 17.39 -8.35
N VAL A 87 2.39 16.30 -7.66
CA VAL A 87 2.40 16.27 -6.19
C VAL A 87 3.53 17.14 -5.64
N ILE A 88 4.73 17.06 -6.22
CA ILE A 88 5.88 17.92 -5.83
C ILE A 88 5.50 19.39 -5.89
N ASP A 89 4.84 19.83 -6.97
CA ASP A 89 4.41 21.21 -7.16
C ASP A 89 3.37 21.67 -6.11
N ARG A 90 2.66 20.74 -5.50
CA ARG A 90 1.64 20.98 -4.45
C ARG A 90 2.16 20.79 -3.03
N LEU A 91 3.40 20.37 -2.81
CA LEU A 91 3.96 20.23 -1.45
C LEU A 91 3.87 21.52 -0.62
N PRO A 92 4.06 22.75 -1.17
CA PRO A 92 3.84 23.96 -0.38
C PRO A 92 2.42 24.10 0.17
N TYR A 93 1.41 23.65 -0.58
CA TYR A 93 0.03 23.61 -0.11
C TYR A 93 -0.13 22.64 1.06
N LEU A 94 0.35 21.40 0.93
CA LEU A 94 0.27 20.39 2.00
C LEU A 94 1.01 20.87 3.26
N THR A 95 2.20 21.46 3.10
CA THR A 95 2.93 22.08 4.23
C THR A 95 2.10 23.18 4.91
N SER A 96 1.38 24.00 4.14
CA SER A 96 0.56 25.09 4.70
C SER A 96 -0.64 24.59 5.51
N LEU A 97 -1.06 23.35 5.28
CA LEU A 97 -2.09 22.66 6.07
C LEU A 97 -1.55 22.04 7.36
N GLY A 98 -0.24 22.08 7.58
CA GLY A 98 0.41 21.42 8.72
C GLY A 98 0.62 19.92 8.52
N VAL A 99 0.47 19.41 7.30
CA VAL A 99 0.76 18.00 6.97
C VAL A 99 2.26 17.74 7.10
N ASN A 100 2.63 16.69 7.83
CA ASN A 100 4.01 16.25 8.01
C ASN A 100 4.24 14.79 7.63
N ALA A 101 3.20 14.12 7.12
CA ALA A 101 3.32 12.81 6.50
C ALA A 101 2.33 12.67 5.34
N ILE A 102 2.78 12.13 4.22
CA ILE A 102 1.91 11.75 3.10
C ILE A 102 1.83 10.23 3.09
N GLU A 103 0.61 9.69 3.11
CA GLU A 103 0.34 8.29 2.85
C GLU A 103 -0.04 8.16 1.37
N LEU A 104 0.89 7.63 0.58
CA LEU A 104 0.64 7.36 -0.84
C LEU A 104 -0.19 6.10 -0.98
N MET A 105 -1.41 6.20 -1.53
CA MET A 105 -2.14 5.03 -2.01
C MET A 105 -1.26 4.22 -2.96
N PRO A 106 -1.52 2.91 -3.17
CA PRO A 106 -0.54 2.01 -3.77
C PRO A 106 0.04 2.52 -5.09
N VAL A 107 1.37 2.62 -5.16
CA VAL A 107 2.13 3.05 -6.34
C VAL A 107 2.90 1.90 -6.99
N MET A 108 2.70 0.67 -6.54
CA MET A 108 3.22 -0.51 -7.22
C MET A 108 2.54 -0.68 -8.58
N GLU A 109 3.25 -1.18 -9.58
CA GLU A 109 2.68 -1.45 -10.89
C GLU A 109 1.42 -2.33 -10.78
N PHE A 110 0.28 -1.78 -11.15
CA PHE A 110 -1.03 -2.41 -11.06
C PHE A 110 -1.64 -2.70 -12.44
N GLU A 111 -2.72 -3.48 -12.48
CA GLU A 111 -3.42 -3.78 -13.73
C GLU A 111 -4.26 -2.58 -14.19
N GLY A 112 -4.00 -2.08 -15.39
CA GLY A 112 -4.67 -0.90 -15.96
C GLY A 112 -3.99 0.41 -15.55
N ASN A 113 -4.48 1.54 -16.10
CA ASN A 113 -3.98 2.90 -15.78
C ASN A 113 -4.94 3.68 -14.86
N GLU A 114 -6.19 3.27 -14.76
CA GLU A 114 -7.25 3.94 -13.99
C GLU A 114 -7.62 3.11 -12.76
N SER A 115 -6.69 2.97 -11.81
CA SER A 115 -6.88 2.20 -10.59
C SER A 115 -6.58 3.02 -9.33
N TRP A 116 -7.05 2.54 -8.19
CA TRP A 116 -6.58 2.99 -6.88
C TRP A 116 -5.27 2.30 -6.46
N GLY A 117 -4.84 1.26 -7.23
CA GLY A 117 -3.61 0.52 -6.99
C GLY A 117 -3.78 -0.78 -6.19
N TYR A 118 -4.99 -1.10 -5.72
CA TYR A 118 -5.25 -2.35 -4.96
C TYR A 118 -5.37 -3.60 -5.83
N ASN A 119 -4.91 -3.53 -7.07
CA ASN A 119 -4.80 -4.65 -8.00
C ASN A 119 -3.35 -4.85 -8.49
N PRO A 120 -2.41 -5.11 -7.57
CA PRO A 120 -0.98 -5.12 -7.88
C PRO A 120 -0.61 -6.27 -8.80
N MET A 121 0.25 -5.96 -9.78
CA MET A 121 0.80 -6.88 -10.77
C MET A 121 2.29 -7.14 -10.51
N PHE A 122 3.09 -6.09 -10.31
CA PHE A 122 4.51 -6.18 -9.94
C PHE A 122 4.81 -5.33 -8.71
N PHE A 123 5.28 -5.97 -7.66
CA PHE A 123 5.39 -5.38 -6.32
C PHE A 123 6.64 -4.52 -6.09
N MET A 124 7.64 -4.58 -6.97
CA MET A 124 8.89 -3.81 -6.84
C MET A 124 9.06 -2.74 -7.93
N ALA A 125 8.16 -2.68 -8.90
CA ALA A 125 8.13 -1.66 -9.93
C ALA A 125 7.14 -0.56 -9.55
N PRO A 126 7.51 0.75 -9.59
CA PRO A 126 6.53 1.82 -9.51
C PRO A 126 5.69 1.89 -10.79
N ASP A 127 4.43 2.26 -10.62
CA ASP A 127 3.50 2.37 -11.74
C ASP A 127 3.90 3.51 -12.68
N LYS A 128 4.00 3.16 -13.96
CA LYS A 128 4.47 4.06 -15.03
C LYS A 128 3.50 5.20 -15.35
N TYR A 129 2.23 5.03 -15.01
CA TYR A 129 1.20 6.03 -15.29
C TYR A 129 1.41 7.32 -14.51
N TYR A 130 2.15 7.26 -13.39
CA TYR A 130 2.48 8.41 -12.55
C TYR A 130 3.85 9.03 -12.86
N GLY A 131 4.70 8.33 -13.59
CA GLY A 131 6.06 8.77 -13.94
C GLY A 131 7.10 7.69 -13.82
N THR A 132 8.36 8.09 -13.92
CA THR A 132 9.51 7.18 -13.80
C THR A 132 9.84 6.88 -12.34
N LYS A 133 10.67 5.84 -12.11
CA LYS A 133 11.18 5.55 -10.76
C LYS A 133 11.97 6.72 -10.16
N ASN A 134 12.66 7.52 -10.98
CA ASN A 134 13.37 8.70 -10.50
C ASN A 134 12.42 9.84 -10.16
N ASP A 135 11.26 9.97 -10.81
CA ASP A 135 10.25 10.94 -10.43
C ASP A 135 9.65 10.61 -9.05
N LEU A 136 9.43 9.32 -8.75
CA LEU A 136 9.00 8.90 -7.42
C LEU A 136 10.08 9.18 -6.36
N LYS A 137 11.35 8.89 -6.65
CA LYS A 137 12.47 9.24 -5.76
C LYS A 137 12.55 10.74 -5.52
N MET A 138 12.34 11.53 -6.57
CA MET A 138 12.34 12.99 -6.48
C MET A 138 11.15 13.50 -5.63
N LEU A 139 9.99 12.88 -5.72
CA LEU A 139 8.86 13.19 -4.84
C LEU A 139 9.23 12.95 -3.38
N ILE A 140 9.77 11.78 -3.06
CA ILE A 140 10.15 11.40 -1.70
C ILE A 140 11.23 12.35 -1.17
N ASP A 141 12.27 12.61 -1.95
CA ASP A 141 13.35 13.54 -1.60
C ASP A 141 12.81 14.96 -1.35
N SER A 142 11.86 15.41 -2.19
CA SER A 142 11.22 16.73 -2.04
C SER A 142 10.33 16.82 -0.80
N CYS A 143 9.71 15.72 -0.39
CA CYS A 143 8.98 15.60 0.89
C CYS A 143 9.96 15.72 2.06
N HIS A 144 11.03 14.94 2.05
CA HIS A 144 12.05 14.94 3.10
C HIS A 144 12.72 16.31 3.28
N GLN A 145 12.98 17.05 2.20
CA GLN A 145 13.49 18.44 2.28
C GLN A 145 12.55 19.39 3.02
N ARG A 146 11.27 19.04 3.16
CA ARG A 146 10.24 19.81 3.87
C ARG A 146 9.87 19.24 5.23
N GLY A 147 10.58 18.19 5.67
CA GLY A 147 10.23 17.48 6.91
C GLY A 147 8.95 16.67 6.83
N ILE A 148 8.53 16.30 5.62
CA ILE A 148 7.34 15.47 5.38
C ILE A 148 7.79 14.02 5.19
N ALA A 149 7.28 13.12 6.02
CA ALA A 149 7.48 11.68 5.87
C ALA A 149 6.64 11.12 4.70
N VAL A 150 7.12 10.04 4.08
CA VAL A 150 6.38 9.32 3.05
C VAL A 150 6.08 7.90 3.52
N ILE A 151 4.80 7.61 3.69
CA ILE A 151 4.27 6.30 4.05
C ILE A 151 3.70 5.68 2.78
N MET A 152 4.03 4.44 2.50
CA MET A 152 3.52 3.72 1.34
C MET A 152 2.42 2.76 1.74
N ASP A 153 1.27 2.87 1.10
CA ASP A 153 0.24 1.85 1.19
C ASP A 153 0.67 0.60 0.43
N ILE A 154 0.71 -0.53 1.13
CA ILE A 154 1.23 -1.79 0.62
C ILE A 154 0.17 -2.90 0.64
N VAL A 155 -0.09 -3.48 -0.52
CA VAL A 155 -1.05 -4.58 -0.69
C VAL A 155 -0.29 -5.90 -0.66
N LEU A 156 -0.29 -6.58 0.49
CA LEU A 156 0.36 -7.90 0.63
C LEU A 156 -0.61 -9.01 1.02
N ASN A 157 -1.91 -8.73 1.04
CA ASN A 157 -2.91 -9.76 1.29
C ASN A 157 -3.25 -10.54 0.02
N HIS A 158 -3.17 -9.92 -1.17
CA HIS A 158 -3.49 -10.55 -2.44
C HIS A 158 -2.62 -10.03 -3.61
N ALA A 159 -2.72 -10.71 -4.77
CA ALA A 159 -2.24 -10.23 -6.06
C ALA A 159 -3.32 -10.46 -7.14
N PHE A 160 -3.19 -9.79 -8.29
CA PHE A 160 -4.13 -9.92 -9.39
C PHE A 160 -3.64 -10.87 -10.50
N GLY A 161 -4.48 -11.11 -11.51
CA GLY A 161 -4.31 -12.20 -12.47
C GLY A 161 -3.11 -12.08 -13.42
N LEU A 162 -2.59 -10.87 -13.64
CA LEU A 162 -1.39 -10.67 -14.45
C LEU A 162 -0.09 -10.82 -13.67
N ASN A 163 -0.18 -10.98 -12.33
CA ASN A 163 0.99 -11.25 -11.51
C ASN A 163 1.70 -12.55 -11.95
N SER A 164 3.01 -12.47 -12.13
CA SER A 164 3.84 -13.57 -12.62
C SER A 164 3.74 -14.84 -11.76
N MET A 165 3.71 -14.70 -10.44
CA MET A 165 3.64 -15.83 -9.50
C MET A 165 2.28 -16.51 -9.50
N VAL A 166 1.19 -15.77 -9.74
CA VAL A 166 -0.14 -16.35 -9.97
C VAL A 166 -0.09 -17.22 -11.22
N ARG A 167 0.44 -16.68 -12.30
CA ARG A 167 0.45 -17.34 -13.63
C ARG A 167 1.38 -18.54 -13.74
N MET A 168 2.45 -18.60 -12.93
CA MET A 168 3.40 -19.72 -12.94
C MET A 168 2.73 -21.07 -12.65
N TYR A 169 1.77 -21.09 -11.75
CA TYR A 169 1.09 -22.28 -11.28
C TYR A 169 -0.42 -22.04 -11.24
N PHE A 170 -1.03 -21.87 -12.42
CA PHE A 170 -2.44 -21.50 -12.58
C PHE A 170 -3.22 -22.57 -13.31
N ASP A 171 -4.38 -22.93 -12.81
CA ASP A 171 -5.33 -23.80 -13.48
C ASP A 171 -6.44 -22.98 -14.14
N ALA A 172 -6.37 -22.86 -15.46
CA ALA A 172 -7.37 -22.13 -16.24
C ALA A 172 -8.78 -22.74 -16.19
N SER A 173 -8.92 -24.01 -15.81
CA SER A 173 -10.22 -24.67 -15.73
C SER A 173 -10.99 -24.28 -14.47
N SER A 174 -10.29 -24.07 -13.37
CA SER A 174 -10.87 -23.62 -12.09
C SER A 174 -10.79 -22.09 -11.91
N GLY A 175 -9.92 -21.39 -12.70
CA GLY A 175 -9.65 -19.98 -12.52
C GLY A 175 -8.86 -19.66 -11.24
N GLN A 176 -8.12 -20.63 -10.69
CA GLN A 176 -7.41 -20.51 -9.42
C GLN A 176 -5.93 -20.95 -9.54
N PRO A 177 -5.06 -20.51 -8.63
CA PRO A 177 -3.74 -21.11 -8.48
C PRO A 177 -3.86 -22.62 -8.22
N THR A 178 -2.93 -23.38 -8.75
CA THR A 178 -2.90 -24.83 -8.46
C THR A 178 -2.44 -25.09 -7.03
N ALA A 179 -2.69 -26.29 -6.52
CA ALA A 179 -2.21 -26.72 -5.20
C ALA A 179 -0.68 -26.74 -5.07
N GLN A 180 0.06 -26.69 -6.19
CA GLN A 180 1.53 -26.61 -6.24
C GLN A 180 2.04 -25.16 -6.27
N ASN A 181 1.15 -24.15 -6.34
CA ASN A 181 1.59 -22.76 -6.27
C ASN A 181 2.21 -22.48 -4.88
N PRO A 182 3.49 -22.10 -4.82
CA PRO A 182 4.15 -21.95 -3.53
C PRO A 182 3.80 -20.62 -2.82
N TRP A 183 3.19 -19.66 -3.53
CA TRP A 183 2.92 -18.32 -2.98
C TRP A 183 1.47 -18.09 -2.58
N PHE A 184 0.52 -18.77 -3.23
CA PHE A 184 -0.90 -18.47 -3.07
C PHE A 184 -1.69 -19.65 -2.50
N ASN A 185 -2.72 -19.33 -1.73
CA ASN A 185 -3.75 -20.28 -1.36
C ASN A 185 -4.60 -20.63 -2.59
N GLN A 186 -4.91 -21.90 -2.80
CA GLN A 186 -5.81 -22.32 -3.87
C GLN A 186 -7.25 -21.79 -3.62
N VAL A 187 -7.64 -21.72 -2.36
CA VAL A 187 -8.91 -21.17 -1.92
C VAL A 187 -8.62 -20.08 -0.91
N PRO A 188 -9.18 -18.88 -1.05
CA PRO A 188 -8.98 -17.79 -0.10
C PRO A 188 -9.35 -18.18 1.32
N LYS A 189 -8.70 -17.56 2.31
CA LYS A 189 -8.96 -17.83 3.73
C LYS A 189 -10.06 -16.95 4.33
N HIS A 190 -10.53 -15.92 3.60
CA HIS A 190 -11.53 -14.97 4.10
C HIS A 190 -12.41 -14.39 2.99
N GLU A 191 -13.55 -13.82 3.35
CA GLU A 191 -14.55 -13.26 2.41
C GLU A 191 -14.11 -11.97 1.71
N PHE A 192 -13.20 -11.18 2.30
CA PHE A 192 -12.77 -9.90 1.73
C PHE A 192 -11.65 -10.03 0.70
N ASN A 193 -11.33 -11.25 0.26
CA ASN A 193 -10.34 -11.45 -0.80
C ASN A 193 -10.89 -10.99 -2.15
N VAL A 194 -10.15 -10.12 -2.84
CA VAL A 194 -10.53 -9.56 -4.15
C VAL A 194 -9.64 -10.04 -5.31
N GLY A 195 -8.60 -10.77 -5.02
CA GLY A 195 -7.67 -11.35 -5.99
C GLY A 195 -7.30 -12.76 -5.61
N TYR A 196 -6.00 -13.07 -5.70
CA TYR A 196 -5.43 -14.33 -5.29
C TYR A 196 -4.73 -14.17 -3.95
N ASP A 197 -5.19 -14.92 -2.96
CA ASP A 197 -4.82 -14.81 -1.55
C ASP A 197 -3.43 -15.36 -1.29
N PHE A 198 -2.51 -14.55 -0.74
CA PHE A 198 -1.16 -15.00 -0.41
C PHE A 198 -1.13 -15.97 0.77
N ASN A 199 -0.37 -17.05 0.61
CA ASN A 199 -0.07 -17.97 1.70
C ASN A 199 1.12 -17.47 2.54
N HIS A 200 0.86 -16.68 3.56
CA HIS A 200 1.88 -16.09 4.43
C HIS A 200 2.61 -17.08 5.36
N GLU A 201 2.22 -18.35 5.36
CA GLU A 201 2.95 -19.43 6.04
C GLU A 201 3.98 -20.11 5.12
N SER A 202 3.88 -19.92 3.80
CA SER A 202 4.88 -20.40 2.84
C SER A 202 6.21 -19.66 2.97
N GLU A 203 7.32 -20.39 2.95
CA GLU A 203 8.67 -19.79 2.96
C GLU A 203 8.93 -18.94 1.70
N ASP A 204 8.37 -19.33 0.55
CA ASP A 204 8.50 -18.57 -0.69
C ASP A 204 7.78 -17.22 -0.60
N THR A 205 6.57 -17.18 -0.03
CA THR A 205 5.85 -15.92 0.24
C THR A 205 6.56 -15.07 1.29
N LYS A 206 7.09 -15.68 2.35
CA LYS A 206 7.88 -14.96 3.36
C LYS A 206 9.10 -14.31 2.75
N TYR A 207 9.83 -15.04 1.89
CA TYR A 207 10.97 -14.50 1.18
C TYR A 207 10.57 -13.35 0.25
N PHE A 208 9.52 -13.54 -0.56
CA PHE A 208 9.02 -12.53 -1.47
C PHE A 208 8.60 -11.25 -0.73
N ALA A 209 7.72 -11.36 0.27
CA ALA A 209 7.24 -10.22 1.04
C ALA A 209 8.39 -9.44 1.70
N ARG A 210 9.37 -10.14 2.30
CA ARG A 210 10.58 -9.50 2.84
C ARG A 210 11.34 -8.72 1.79
N ARG A 211 11.55 -9.30 0.59
CA ARG A 211 12.27 -8.63 -0.50
C ARG A 211 11.54 -7.37 -0.98
N VAL A 212 10.23 -7.44 -1.11
CA VAL A 212 9.39 -6.29 -1.47
C VAL A 212 9.51 -5.18 -0.42
N LEU A 213 9.29 -5.50 0.85
CA LEU A 213 9.34 -4.51 1.94
C LEU A 213 10.72 -3.87 2.08
N GLN A 214 11.78 -4.67 1.99
CA GLN A 214 13.13 -4.14 2.08
C GLN A 214 13.51 -3.28 0.87
N HIS A 215 13.02 -3.61 -0.33
CA HIS A 215 13.26 -2.85 -1.55
C HIS A 215 12.77 -1.40 -1.44
N TRP A 216 11.51 -1.19 -1.07
CA TRP A 216 10.95 0.16 -0.98
C TRP A 216 11.64 1.02 0.08
N VAL A 217 11.99 0.45 1.22
CA VAL A 217 12.74 1.16 2.27
C VAL A 217 14.16 1.50 1.82
N SER A 218 14.88 0.54 1.21
CA SER A 218 16.28 0.73 0.81
C SER A 218 16.43 1.62 -0.42
N GLU A 219 15.63 1.34 -1.47
CA GLU A 219 15.77 1.95 -2.78
C GLU A 219 15.07 3.31 -2.86
N TYR A 220 13.89 3.43 -2.24
CA TYR A 220 13.08 4.65 -2.30
C TYR A 220 13.11 5.46 -1.01
N LYS A 221 13.70 4.94 0.08
CA LYS A 221 13.82 5.63 1.38
C LYS A 221 12.48 6.10 1.93
N ILE A 222 11.43 5.33 1.73
CA ILE A 222 10.14 5.61 2.37
C ILE A 222 10.25 5.49 3.90
N ASP A 223 9.40 6.20 4.62
CA ASP A 223 9.45 6.29 6.08
C ASP A 223 8.62 5.23 6.80
N GLY A 224 7.83 4.47 6.06
CA GLY A 224 7.00 3.42 6.64
C GLY A 224 5.95 2.90 5.68
N TYR A 225 5.09 2.05 6.21
CA TYR A 225 4.00 1.41 5.49
C TYR A 225 2.67 1.57 6.18
N ARG A 226 1.61 1.68 5.38
CA ARG A 226 0.25 1.29 5.74
C ARG A 226 -0.03 -0.06 5.09
N PHE A 227 -0.35 -1.07 5.89
CA PHE A 227 -0.69 -2.40 5.37
C PHE A 227 -2.19 -2.47 5.10
N ASP A 228 -2.54 -2.60 3.82
CA ASP A 228 -3.89 -2.82 3.33
C ASP A 228 -4.47 -4.11 3.87
N LEU A 229 -5.73 -4.06 4.35
CA LEU A 229 -6.49 -5.22 4.84
C LEU A 229 -5.63 -6.19 5.68
N SER A 230 -4.88 -5.68 6.66
CA SER A 230 -3.90 -6.49 7.40
C SER A 230 -4.52 -7.68 8.15
N LYS A 231 -5.82 -7.64 8.50
CA LYS A 231 -6.51 -8.81 9.03
C LYS A 231 -6.69 -9.93 8.00
N GLY A 232 -6.61 -9.62 6.70
CA GLY A 232 -6.62 -10.56 5.59
C GLY A 232 -5.34 -11.39 5.45
N LEU A 233 -4.25 -11.03 6.15
CA LEU A 233 -3.03 -11.84 6.18
C LEU A 233 -3.18 -13.16 6.95
N THR A 234 -4.35 -13.41 7.54
CA THR A 234 -4.64 -14.67 8.24
C THR A 234 -4.51 -15.88 7.33
N GLN A 235 -4.00 -16.98 7.87
CA GLN A 235 -4.03 -18.29 7.22
C GLN A 235 -5.04 -19.25 7.87
N LYS A 236 -5.73 -18.77 8.91
CA LYS A 236 -6.87 -19.44 9.49
C LYS A 236 -8.06 -19.33 8.54
N ASN A 237 -8.66 -20.45 8.19
CA ASN A 237 -9.83 -20.46 7.32
C ASN A 237 -11.04 -19.85 8.02
N THR A 238 -11.46 -18.68 7.58
CA THR A 238 -12.64 -17.96 8.05
C THR A 238 -13.64 -17.72 6.91
N LEU A 239 -13.42 -18.35 5.75
CA LEU A 239 -14.31 -18.24 4.60
C LEU A 239 -15.75 -18.66 4.98
N GLY A 240 -16.73 -17.86 4.60
CA GLY A 240 -18.13 -18.04 5.00
C GLY A 240 -18.48 -17.51 6.40
N ASN A 241 -17.50 -16.93 7.14
CA ASN A 241 -17.75 -16.42 8.49
C ASN A 241 -16.97 -15.15 8.79
N VAL A 242 -17.52 -14.00 8.40
CA VAL A 242 -16.92 -12.67 8.60
C VAL A 242 -16.64 -12.39 10.09
N ALA A 243 -17.52 -12.81 11.00
CA ALA A 243 -17.31 -12.60 12.43
C ALA A 243 -16.09 -13.37 12.95
N ALA A 244 -15.82 -14.58 12.43
CA ALA A 244 -14.65 -15.35 12.80
C ALA A 244 -13.34 -14.70 12.31
N MET A 245 -13.38 -13.96 11.21
CA MET A 245 -12.21 -13.22 10.71
C MET A 245 -11.81 -12.06 11.65
N ALA A 246 -12.77 -11.44 12.33
CA ALA A 246 -12.49 -10.37 13.26
C ALA A 246 -11.93 -10.86 14.62
N GLN A 247 -12.17 -12.13 14.99
CA GLN A 247 -11.73 -12.68 16.25
C GLN A 247 -10.20 -12.72 16.38
N TYR A 248 -9.75 -12.71 17.63
CA TYR A 248 -8.32 -12.81 17.97
C TYR A 248 -7.64 -14.00 17.29
N ASP A 249 -6.53 -13.73 16.61
CA ASP A 249 -5.75 -14.72 15.87
C ASP A 249 -4.23 -14.52 16.11
N GLN A 250 -3.68 -15.32 17.02
CA GLN A 250 -2.25 -15.28 17.35
C GLN A 250 -1.37 -15.58 16.13
N SER A 251 -1.81 -16.45 15.22
CA SER A 251 -1.04 -16.79 14.01
C SER A 251 -0.90 -15.58 13.08
N ARG A 252 -1.96 -14.79 12.94
CA ARG A 252 -1.96 -13.54 12.18
C ARG A 252 -1.07 -12.48 12.82
N ILE A 253 -1.13 -12.32 14.15
CA ILE A 253 -0.22 -11.44 14.89
C ILE A 253 1.25 -11.81 14.61
N ASN A 254 1.57 -13.10 14.58
CA ASN A 254 2.92 -13.59 14.29
C ASN A 254 3.36 -13.26 12.86
N ILE A 255 2.46 -13.39 11.87
CA ILE A 255 2.72 -13.02 10.47
C ILE A 255 3.02 -11.50 10.39
N ILE A 256 2.13 -10.68 10.94
CA ILE A 256 2.27 -9.21 10.93
C ILE A 256 3.56 -8.78 11.65
N SER A 257 3.87 -9.39 12.81
CA SER A 257 5.10 -9.10 13.55
C SER A 257 6.35 -9.46 12.77
N ARG A 258 6.33 -10.55 11.99
CA ARG A 258 7.43 -10.91 11.08
C ARG A 258 7.63 -9.85 10.01
N LEU A 259 6.56 -9.40 9.34
CA LEU A 259 6.64 -8.34 8.31
C LEU A 259 7.24 -7.03 8.87
N LYS A 260 6.81 -6.63 10.08
CA LYS A 260 7.43 -5.50 10.78
C LYS A 260 8.93 -5.72 11.00
N ASN A 261 9.32 -6.90 11.49
CA ASN A 261 10.73 -7.20 11.73
C ASN A 261 11.55 -7.17 10.44
N ASP A 262 10.98 -7.62 9.31
CA ASP A 262 11.64 -7.56 8.00
C ASP A 262 11.92 -6.11 7.55
N VAL A 263 11.01 -5.18 7.83
CA VAL A 263 11.20 -3.74 7.62
C VAL A 263 12.25 -3.17 8.59
N HIS A 264 12.10 -3.47 9.88
CA HIS A 264 12.95 -2.93 10.93
C HIS A 264 14.39 -3.44 10.91
N GLN A 265 14.70 -4.50 10.13
CA GLN A 265 16.08 -4.89 9.84
C GLN A 265 16.83 -3.85 9.00
N ILE A 266 16.10 -3.08 8.18
CA ILE A 266 16.67 -2.02 7.33
C ILE A 266 16.53 -0.66 8.01
N ASP A 267 15.33 -0.34 8.51
CA ASP A 267 15.01 0.91 9.18
C ASP A 267 14.22 0.66 10.46
N PRO A 268 14.89 0.60 11.62
CA PRO A 268 14.23 0.37 12.91
C PRO A 268 13.22 1.46 13.31
N GLY A 269 13.30 2.64 12.69
CA GLY A 269 12.39 3.76 12.95
C GLY A 269 11.18 3.83 12.00
N ALA A 270 11.08 2.93 11.02
CA ALA A 270 9.99 2.96 10.05
C ALA A 270 8.61 2.80 10.72
N TYR A 271 7.66 3.64 10.30
CA TYR A 271 6.27 3.53 10.75
C TYR A 271 5.63 2.25 10.19
N ILE A 272 4.83 1.59 11.03
CA ILE A 272 4.03 0.43 10.61
C ILE A 272 2.59 0.66 11.02
N ILE A 273 1.77 1.08 10.05
CA ILE A 273 0.35 1.34 10.20
C ILE A 273 -0.44 0.14 9.67
N LEU A 274 -1.49 -0.23 10.35
CA LEU A 274 -2.35 -1.35 9.98
C LEU A 274 -3.78 -0.89 9.75
N GLU A 275 -4.31 -1.12 8.55
CA GLU A 275 -5.74 -1.21 8.37
C GLU A 275 -6.19 -2.59 8.83
N HIS A 276 -6.60 -2.69 10.09
CA HIS A 276 -6.81 -3.99 10.72
C HIS A 276 -8.29 -4.32 11.01
N PHE A 277 -8.94 -3.47 11.76
CA PHE A 277 -10.36 -3.58 12.10
C PHE A 277 -10.77 -4.99 12.59
N ALA A 278 -9.93 -5.61 13.40
CA ALA A 278 -10.23 -6.82 14.13
C ALA A 278 -10.82 -6.49 15.52
N ASP A 279 -11.19 -7.52 16.28
CA ASP A 279 -11.65 -7.34 17.65
C ASP A 279 -10.57 -6.67 18.51
N ASN A 280 -10.99 -5.77 19.39
CA ASN A 280 -10.08 -4.92 20.16
C ASN A 280 -8.98 -5.64 20.94
N PRO A 281 -9.17 -6.86 21.50
CA PRO A 281 -8.08 -7.58 22.16
C PRO A 281 -6.86 -7.84 21.26
N GLU A 282 -7.06 -8.13 19.96
CA GLU A 282 -5.97 -8.30 19.02
C GLU A 282 -5.28 -6.98 18.69
N GLU A 283 -6.05 -5.92 18.49
CA GLU A 283 -5.50 -4.59 18.20
C GLU A 283 -4.74 -4.00 19.41
N VAL A 284 -5.19 -4.26 20.65
CA VAL A 284 -4.45 -3.91 21.87
C VAL A 284 -3.09 -4.61 21.89
N GLU A 285 -3.04 -5.90 21.53
CA GLU A 285 -1.77 -6.62 21.48
C GLU A 285 -0.86 -6.09 20.37
N LEU A 286 -1.39 -5.83 19.18
CA LEU A 286 -0.63 -5.22 18.08
C LEU A 286 -0.08 -3.84 18.48
N ALA A 287 -0.90 -3.00 19.08
CA ALA A 287 -0.46 -1.70 19.62
C ALA A 287 0.66 -1.86 20.65
N SER A 288 0.56 -2.83 21.56
CA SER A 288 1.61 -3.13 22.54
C SER A 288 2.93 -3.59 21.92
N ARG A 289 2.88 -4.13 20.70
CA ARG A 289 4.04 -4.53 19.91
C ARG A 289 4.59 -3.39 19.03
N GLY A 290 4.05 -2.17 19.15
CA GLY A 290 4.51 -0.96 18.46
C GLY A 290 3.96 -0.80 17.05
N PHE A 291 2.78 -1.34 16.76
CA PHE A 291 2.02 -1.02 15.55
C PHE A 291 1.11 0.17 15.79
N MET A 292 0.83 0.91 14.72
CA MET A 292 -0.18 1.95 14.69
C MET A 292 -1.44 1.38 14.02
N LEU A 293 -2.60 1.53 14.66
CA LEU A 293 -3.87 0.98 14.19
C LEU A 293 -4.75 2.09 13.65
N TRP A 294 -5.37 1.88 12.49
CA TRP A 294 -6.39 2.77 11.98
C TRP A 294 -7.62 2.79 12.89
N GLY A 295 -8.11 4.00 13.18
CA GLY A 295 -9.34 4.25 13.93
C GLY A 295 -10.31 5.05 13.09
N ASN A 296 -11.25 4.36 12.44
CA ASN A 296 -12.26 4.99 11.59
C ASN A 296 -13.31 5.71 12.44
N GLU A 297 -13.35 7.05 12.32
CA GLU A 297 -14.32 7.92 12.99
C GLU A 297 -15.18 8.69 11.97
N ASN A 298 -15.21 8.26 10.70
CA ASN A 298 -15.93 8.96 9.64
C ASN A 298 -17.40 9.18 9.98
N HIS A 299 -18.12 8.15 10.48
CA HIS A 299 -19.51 8.29 10.88
C HIS A 299 -19.68 9.36 11.96
N GLN A 300 -18.86 9.34 13.01
CA GLN A 300 -18.93 10.28 14.13
C GLN A 300 -18.63 11.70 13.70
N TYR A 301 -17.64 11.90 12.84
CA TYR A 301 -17.33 13.20 12.25
C TYR A 301 -18.47 13.69 11.34
N ASN A 302 -19.05 12.83 10.52
CA ASN A 302 -20.21 13.17 9.69
C ASN A 302 -21.38 13.68 10.56
N GLU A 303 -21.76 12.92 11.59
CA GLU A 303 -22.84 13.33 12.49
C GLU A 303 -22.54 14.69 13.15
N ALA A 304 -21.33 14.85 13.70
CA ALA A 304 -20.94 16.11 14.35
C ALA A 304 -20.98 17.30 13.40
N THR A 305 -20.44 17.15 12.19
CA THR A 305 -20.36 18.24 11.21
C THR A 305 -21.71 18.56 10.55
N MET A 306 -22.62 17.61 10.51
CA MET A 306 -24.02 17.83 10.09
C MET A 306 -24.89 18.46 11.18
N GLY A 307 -24.39 18.66 12.40
CA GLY A 307 -25.12 19.24 13.54
C GLY A 307 -25.90 18.21 14.38
N TYR A 308 -25.66 16.93 14.19
CA TYR A 308 -26.28 15.87 14.98
C TYR A 308 -25.44 15.53 16.23
N SER A 309 -26.06 14.83 17.18
CA SER A 309 -25.37 14.33 18.38
C SER A 309 -24.33 13.26 17.98
N SER A 310 -23.10 13.42 18.42
CA SER A 310 -22.02 12.53 18.09
C SER A 310 -21.06 12.34 19.27
N ASN A 311 -20.30 11.23 19.23
CA ASN A 311 -19.27 10.91 20.20
C ASN A 311 -17.93 10.63 19.50
N LEU A 312 -17.02 11.62 19.57
CA LEU A 312 -15.69 11.52 18.98
C LEU A 312 -14.64 10.89 19.92
N SER A 313 -15.05 10.27 21.01
CA SER A 313 -14.10 9.70 21.98
C SER A 313 -13.28 8.51 21.44
N GLY A 314 -13.67 7.95 20.29
CA GLY A 314 -12.94 6.88 19.61
C GLY A 314 -11.56 7.30 19.09
N VAL A 315 -11.32 8.62 18.86
CA VAL A 315 -9.98 9.12 18.50
C VAL A 315 -8.99 9.12 19.68
N TYR A 316 -9.46 8.87 20.88
CA TYR A 316 -8.61 8.84 22.05
C TYR A 316 -8.11 7.42 22.34
N HIS A 317 -6.84 7.19 22.16
CA HIS A 317 -6.19 5.89 22.27
C HIS A 317 -6.52 5.12 23.57
N ALA A 318 -6.64 5.82 24.71
CA ALA A 318 -6.92 5.19 26.00
C ALA A 318 -8.31 4.55 26.07
N ASN A 319 -9.30 5.04 25.30
CA ASN A 319 -10.64 4.44 25.22
C ASN A 319 -10.62 3.07 24.51
N ARG A 320 -9.55 2.78 23.78
CA ARG A 320 -9.30 1.48 23.16
C ARG A 320 -8.27 0.64 23.93
N ASN A 321 -7.80 1.13 25.07
CA ASN A 321 -6.70 0.55 25.84
C ASN A 321 -5.38 0.46 25.06
N PHE A 322 -5.16 1.35 24.10
CA PHE A 322 -3.87 1.46 23.41
C PHE A 322 -2.93 2.35 24.22
N ALA A 323 -1.63 2.08 24.16
CA ALA A 323 -0.62 3.04 24.58
C ALA A 323 -0.73 4.31 23.69
N SER A 324 -0.21 5.46 24.18
CA SER A 324 -0.12 6.67 23.35
C SER A 324 0.60 6.38 22.03
N LYS A 325 0.31 7.16 20.99
CA LYS A 325 0.91 7.08 19.66
C LYS A 325 0.65 5.80 18.82
N HIS A 326 -0.27 4.95 19.23
CA HIS A 326 -0.60 3.72 18.50
C HIS A 326 -1.99 3.71 17.87
N LEU A 327 -2.68 4.84 17.86
CA LEU A 327 -3.96 5.02 17.17
C LEU A 327 -3.82 6.12 16.12
N VAL A 328 -4.12 5.78 14.86
CA VAL A 328 -4.27 6.72 13.75
C VAL A 328 -5.77 6.95 13.56
N GLY A 329 -6.30 7.95 14.28
CA GLY A 329 -7.71 8.34 14.15
C GLY A 329 -7.91 9.17 12.88
N TYR A 330 -8.92 8.85 12.09
CA TYR A 330 -9.22 9.59 10.87
C TYR A 330 -10.71 9.86 10.67
N MET A 331 -11.01 10.93 9.95
CA MET A 331 -12.37 11.34 9.59
C MET A 331 -12.73 11.01 8.15
N GLU A 332 -11.74 10.91 7.28
CA GLU A 332 -11.90 10.57 5.86
C GLU A 332 -10.75 9.67 5.41
N SER A 333 -11.06 8.69 4.57
CA SER A 333 -10.12 7.92 3.75
C SER A 333 -10.70 7.73 2.34
N HIS A 334 -10.01 6.96 1.49
CA HIS A 334 -10.52 6.63 0.16
C HIS A 334 -11.78 5.74 0.18
N ASP A 335 -12.03 5.02 1.28
CA ASP A 335 -13.15 4.06 1.42
C ASP A 335 -14.46 4.71 1.86
N GLU A 336 -14.40 5.91 2.45
CA GLU A 336 -15.58 6.57 2.96
C GLU A 336 -16.03 7.72 2.07
N GLU A 337 -17.31 8.03 2.22
CA GLU A 337 -17.90 9.19 1.60
C GLU A 337 -17.42 10.47 2.28
N ARG A 338 -17.08 11.49 1.48
CA ARG A 338 -16.55 12.75 1.99
C ARG A 338 -17.52 13.46 2.91
N LEU A 339 -17.01 14.07 3.98
CA LEU A 339 -17.80 14.83 4.96
C LEU A 339 -18.63 15.93 4.29
N MET A 340 -18.04 16.67 3.34
CA MET A 340 -18.75 17.76 2.66
C MET A 340 -19.90 17.26 1.79
N PHE A 341 -19.80 16.05 1.22
CA PHE A 341 -20.93 15.45 0.49
C PHE A 341 -22.10 15.17 1.45
N LYS A 342 -21.82 14.55 2.59
CA LYS A 342 -22.83 14.28 3.64
C LYS A 342 -23.44 15.57 4.17
N ASN A 343 -22.59 16.54 4.52
CA ASN A 343 -23.05 17.84 5.05
C ASN A 343 -23.96 18.58 4.08
N SER A 344 -23.62 18.58 2.78
CA SER A 344 -24.41 19.28 1.75
C SER A 344 -25.76 18.61 1.47
N ASN A 345 -25.88 17.31 1.70
CA ASN A 345 -27.10 16.54 1.39
C ASN A 345 -28.00 16.32 2.61
N TYR A 346 -27.44 16.22 3.81
CA TYR A 346 -28.13 15.76 5.01
C TYR A 346 -27.89 16.65 6.24
N GLY A 347 -27.06 17.68 6.16
CA GLY A 347 -26.76 18.59 7.26
C GLY A 347 -27.98 19.46 7.65
N ASN A 348 -28.06 19.82 8.95
CA ASN A 348 -29.07 20.69 9.51
C ASN A 348 -28.84 22.18 9.16
#